data_ee064658fdc7f1bfedc126bc6d2721c7
#
_entry.id   ee064658fdc7f1bfedc126bc6d2721c7
#
_cell.length_a   1.000
_cell.length_b   1.000
_cell.length_c   1.000
_cell.angle_alpha   90.00
_cell.angle_beta   90.00
_cell.angle_gamma   90.00
#
_symmetry.space_group_name_H-M   'P 1'
#
loop_
_entity.id
_entity.type
_entity.pdbx_description
1 polymer ?
#
loop_
_entity_poly.entity_id
_entity_poly.type
_entity_poly.pdbx_seq_one_letter_code
_entity_poly.pdbx_strand_id
1 'polypeptide(L)'
;STFLRTVGTNILLAEIGAPVCAKTMTIRPVDLYTTMRTTDSLLKDESYFFAELKRIKAVLDRLEAGEHIFVILDEMLKGTNSVDKLNGSKELGRKRSKYQCAAMIATHDLKWSEMEKEHPQKVFNKCFEIRIENNELIFDYKLSHGVTQTMNATFLMKKMVII
;
A
#
# COMPACT_ATOMS: atom_id res chain seq x y z
N SER A 1 -3.10 -0.82 6.41
CA SER A 1 -4.43 -0.31 5.99
C SER A 1 -4.83 0.99 6.69
N THR A 2 -4.83 1.08 8.04
CA THR A 2 -5.29 2.28 8.78
C THR A 2 -4.50 3.53 8.43
N PHE A 3 -3.18 3.46 8.40
CA PHE A 3 -2.32 4.58 8.02
C PHE A 3 -2.61 5.07 6.58
N LEU A 4 -2.76 4.16 5.64
CA LEU A 4 -3.08 4.50 4.25
C LEU A 4 -4.43 5.24 4.14
N ARG A 5 -5.44 4.79 4.89
CA ARG A 5 -6.74 5.47 4.98
C ARG A 5 -6.60 6.86 5.56
N THR A 6 -5.82 6.99 6.65
CA THR A 6 -5.55 8.30 7.26
C THR A 6 -4.94 9.25 6.23
N VAL A 7 -3.94 8.83 5.49
CA VAL A 7 -3.32 9.66 4.44
C VAL A 7 -4.33 10.03 3.36
N GLY A 8 -5.05 9.07 2.80
CA GLY A 8 -6.05 9.32 1.76
C GLY A 8 -7.15 10.27 2.20
N THR A 9 -7.70 10.08 3.40
CA THR A 9 -8.73 10.97 3.97
C THR A 9 -8.19 12.39 4.16
N ASN A 10 -6.96 12.56 4.66
CA ASN A 10 -6.38 13.89 4.85
C ASN A 10 -6.07 14.57 3.52
N ILE A 11 -5.72 13.84 2.46
CA ILE A 11 -5.59 14.40 1.10
C ILE A 11 -6.93 14.99 0.68
N LEU A 12 -8.02 14.24 0.75
CA LEU A 12 -9.36 14.71 0.38
C LEU A 12 -9.81 15.92 1.23
N LEU A 13 -9.57 15.89 2.55
CA LEU A 13 -9.89 17.00 3.44
C LEU A 13 -9.10 18.27 3.05
N ALA A 14 -7.81 18.14 2.75
CA ALA A 14 -6.97 19.24 2.35
C ALA A 14 -7.43 19.86 1.02
N GLU A 15 -7.84 19.05 0.05
CA GLU A 15 -8.32 19.52 -1.26
C GLU A 15 -9.60 20.34 -1.18
N ILE A 16 -10.49 20.02 -0.24
CA ILE A 16 -11.73 20.79 0.01
C ILE A 16 -11.54 21.92 1.02
N GLY A 17 -10.30 22.18 1.48
CA GLY A 17 -10.00 23.21 2.47
C GLY A 17 -10.47 22.92 3.89
N ALA A 18 -10.76 21.65 4.22
CA ALA A 18 -11.16 21.22 5.55
C ALA A 18 -9.94 21.02 6.47
N PRO A 19 -10.13 21.02 7.82
CA PRO A 19 -9.08 20.69 8.76
C PRO A 19 -8.54 19.28 8.55
N VAL A 20 -7.21 19.11 8.64
CA VAL A 20 -6.51 17.83 8.50
C VAL A 20 -5.96 17.36 9.85
N CYS A 21 -5.83 16.04 10.04
CA CYS A 21 -5.24 15.44 11.23
C CYS A 21 -3.70 15.49 11.18
N ALA A 22 -3.13 16.69 11.05
CA ALA A 22 -1.69 16.93 11.04
C ALA A 22 -1.38 18.31 11.59
N LYS A 23 -0.15 18.52 12.10
CA LYS A 23 0.31 19.87 12.50
C LYS A 23 0.37 20.82 11.31
N THR A 24 0.86 20.32 10.19
CA THR A 24 0.94 21.02 8.91
C THR A 24 0.77 20.00 7.79
N MET A 25 0.16 20.41 6.69
CA MET A 25 0.08 19.64 5.47
C MET A 25 0.22 20.55 4.27
N THR A 26 1.13 20.22 3.38
CA THR A 26 1.29 20.89 2.10
C THR A 26 1.02 19.88 1.00
N ILE A 27 0.07 20.17 0.14
CA ILE A 27 -0.31 19.30 -0.97
C ILE A 27 -0.55 20.17 -2.20
N ARG A 28 -0.21 19.65 -3.37
CA ARG A 28 -0.73 20.15 -4.64
C ARG A 28 -1.96 19.33 -5.01
N PRO A 29 -2.91 19.88 -5.77
CA PRO A 29 -4.06 19.13 -6.26
C PRO A 29 -3.63 17.86 -7.00
N VAL A 30 -4.20 16.71 -6.63
CA VAL A 30 -3.92 15.42 -7.22
C VAL A 30 -5.21 14.60 -7.27
N ASP A 31 -5.37 13.76 -8.26
CA ASP A 31 -6.43 12.76 -8.24
C ASP A 31 -6.05 11.62 -7.33
N LEU A 32 -6.86 11.36 -6.31
CA LEU A 32 -6.63 10.25 -5.39
C LEU A 32 -7.23 8.96 -5.97
N TYR A 33 -6.38 7.97 -6.19
CA TYR A 33 -6.79 6.62 -6.55
C TYR A 33 -6.50 5.63 -5.42
N THR A 34 -7.49 4.86 -4.99
CA THR A 34 -7.31 3.89 -3.91
C THR A 34 -7.84 2.51 -4.28
N THR A 35 -7.12 1.46 -3.90
CA THR A 35 -7.63 0.08 -3.87
C THR A 35 -7.58 -0.41 -2.42
N MET A 36 -8.60 -0.03 -1.65
CA MET A 36 -8.73 -0.44 -0.26
C MET A 36 -10.02 -1.23 -0.11
N ARG A 37 -9.93 -2.54 0.08
CA ARG A 37 -11.06 -3.48 0.14
C ARG A 37 -12.02 -3.34 -1.04
N THR A 38 -12.00 -4.29 -1.90
CA THR A 38 -13.09 -4.52 -2.84
C THR A 38 -14.07 -5.48 -2.18
N THR A 39 -15.32 -5.07 -2.06
CA THR A 39 -16.42 -5.99 -1.79
C THR A 39 -16.60 -6.87 -3.01
N ASP A 40 -16.69 -8.18 -2.80
CA ASP A 40 -17.06 -9.11 -3.84
C ASP A 40 -18.42 -8.69 -4.43
N SER A 41 -18.44 -8.36 -5.70
CA SER A 41 -19.68 -8.16 -6.41
C SER A 41 -20.12 -9.52 -6.96
N LEU A 42 -20.96 -10.21 -6.22
CA LEU A 42 -21.61 -11.46 -6.64
C LEU A 42 -22.48 -11.29 -7.91
N LEU A 43 -22.62 -10.06 -8.40
CA LEU A 43 -23.47 -9.71 -9.55
C LEU A 43 -22.72 -9.66 -10.90
N LYS A 44 -21.40 -9.85 -10.91
CA LYS A 44 -20.61 -9.90 -12.16
C LYS A 44 -19.78 -11.16 -12.16
N ASP A 45 -19.92 -11.98 -13.20
CA ASP A 45 -19.13 -13.18 -13.49
C ASP A 45 -17.62 -12.90 -13.73
N GLU A 46 -17.10 -11.78 -13.25
CA GLU A 46 -15.69 -11.42 -13.36
C GLU A 46 -14.93 -11.85 -12.09
N SER A 47 -13.82 -12.55 -12.28
CA SER A 47 -12.94 -12.87 -11.16
C SER A 47 -12.41 -11.58 -10.53
N TYR A 48 -12.31 -11.57 -9.19
CA TYR A 48 -11.74 -10.48 -8.40
C TYR A 48 -10.42 -9.96 -8.97
N PHE A 49 -9.53 -10.87 -9.36
CA PHE A 49 -8.24 -10.58 -9.97
C PHE A 49 -8.37 -9.78 -11.27
N PHE A 50 -9.29 -10.16 -12.15
CA PHE A 50 -9.50 -9.47 -13.43
C PHE A 50 -10.07 -8.06 -13.24
N ALA A 51 -10.97 -7.88 -12.28
CA ALA A 51 -11.49 -6.57 -11.92
C ALA A 51 -10.40 -5.65 -11.35
N GLU A 52 -9.48 -6.20 -10.54
CA GLU A 52 -8.32 -5.46 -10.03
C GLU A 52 -7.37 -5.05 -11.16
N LEU A 53 -7.08 -5.95 -12.10
CA LEU A 53 -6.25 -5.62 -13.28
C LEU A 53 -6.85 -4.51 -14.14
N LYS A 54 -8.16 -4.52 -14.39
CA LYS A 54 -8.84 -3.45 -15.12
C LYS A 54 -8.67 -2.09 -14.43
N ARG A 55 -8.80 -2.05 -13.10
CA ARG A 55 -8.60 -0.83 -12.31
C ARG A 55 -7.17 -0.32 -12.41
N ILE A 56 -6.18 -1.21 -12.26
CA ILE A 56 -4.77 -0.86 -12.40
C ILE A 56 -4.50 -0.33 -13.81
N LYS A 57 -5.04 -0.98 -14.85
CA LYS A 57 -4.91 -0.53 -16.23
C LYS A 57 -5.45 0.89 -16.42
N ALA A 58 -6.64 1.17 -15.89
CA ALA A 58 -7.23 2.51 -15.98
C ALA A 58 -6.35 3.59 -15.34
N VAL A 59 -5.70 3.29 -14.20
CA VAL A 59 -4.74 4.23 -13.58
C VAL A 59 -3.51 4.43 -14.48
N LEU A 60 -2.98 3.37 -15.06
CA LEU A 60 -1.83 3.48 -15.96
C LEU A 60 -2.15 4.34 -17.18
N ASP A 61 -3.32 4.17 -17.78
CA ASP A 61 -3.76 4.95 -18.94
C ASP A 61 -3.86 6.45 -18.60
N ARG A 62 -4.37 6.80 -17.44
CA ARG A 62 -4.44 8.16 -16.95
C ARG A 62 -3.05 8.75 -16.68
N LEU A 63 -2.13 7.96 -16.11
CA LEU A 63 -0.75 8.37 -15.91
C LEU A 63 -0.02 8.59 -17.26
N GLU A 64 -0.29 7.73 -18.26
CA GLU A 64 0.22 7.90 -19.62
C GLU A 64 -0.32 9.17 -20.30
N ALA A 65 -1.54 9.56 -19.96
CA ALA A 65 -2.13 10.83 -20.39
C ALA A 65 -1.56 12.07 -19.66
N GLY A 66 -0.64 11.87 -18.71
CA GLY A 66 0.02 12.96 -17.99
C GLY A 66 -0.74 13.48 -16.76
N GLU A 67 -1.75 12.77 -16.30
CA GLU A 67 -2.52 13.17 -15.13
C GLU A 67 -1.71 12.98 -13.83
N HIS A 68 -1.92 13.89 -12.87
CA HIS A 68 -1.30 13.84 -11.56
C HIS A 68 -2.12 12.99 -10.60
N ILE A 69 -1.71 11.76 -10.37
CA ILE A 69 -2.44 10.81 -9.54
C ILE A 69 -1.61 10.43 -8.32
N PHE A 70 -2.23 10.47 -7.14
CA PHE A 70 -1.69 9.86 -5.93
C PHE A 70 -2.35 8.49 -5.72
N VAL A 71 -1.55 7.45 -5.70
CA VAL A 71 -2.03 6.07 -5.69
C VAL A 71 -1.84 5.43 -4.32
N ILE A 72 -2.92 4.91 -3.73
CA ILE A 72 -2.89 4.14 -2.48
C ILE A 72 -3.36 2.72 -2.76
N LEU A 73 -2.50 1.75 -2.52
CA LEU A 73 -2.78 0.32 -2.72
C LEU A 73 -2.60 -0.45 -1.41
N ASP A 74 -3.64 -1.14 -1.00
CA ASP A 74 -3.63 -2.00 0.19
C ASP A 74 -3.66 -3.46 -0.24
N GLU A 75 -2.48 -4.08 -0.31
CA GLU A 75 -2.25 -5.43 -0.84
C GLU A 75 -2.72 -5.63 -2.29
N MET A 76 -1.78 -5.57 -3.21
CA MET A 76 -2.05 -5.77 -4.65
C MET A 76 -2.24 -7.24 -5.00
N LEU A 77 -3.08 -7.48 -6.02
CA LEU A 77 -3.21 -8.76 -6.71
C LEU A 77 -3.54 -9.94 -5.78
N LYS A 78 -4.50 -9.74 -4.86
CA LYS A 78 -4.90 -10.75 -3.86
C LYS A 78 -5.44 -12.05 -4.49
N GLY A 79 -5.96 -11.99 -5.70
CA GLY A 79 -6.66 -13.10 -6.38
C GLY A 79 -5.77 -14.03 -7.21
N THR A 80 -4.43 -13.91 -7.16
CA THR A 80 -3.53 -14.78 -7.94
C THR A 80 -2.44 -15.43 -7.10
N ASN A 81 -1.70 -16.38 -7.70
CA ASN A 81 -0.58 -17.05 -7.05
C ASN A 81 0.58 -16.09 -6.75
N SER A 82 1.46 -16.47 -5.83
CA SER A 82 2.54 -15.62 -5.32
C SER A 82 3.57 -15.24 -6.38
N VAL A 83 3.80 -16.07 -7.39
CA VAL A 83 4.80 -15.81 -8.44
C VAL A 83 4.29 -14.77 -9.43
N ASP A 84 3.07 -14.95 -9.94
CA ASP A 84 2.43 -13.99 -10.84
C ASP A 84 2.19 -12.64 -10.15
N LYS A 85 1.80 -12.68 -8.88
CA LYS A 85 1.66 -11.51 -8.02
C LYS A 85 2.96 -10.70 -7.95
N LEU A 86 4.08 -11.38 -7.69
CA LEU A 86 5.38 -10.73 -7.61
C LEU A 86 5.82 -10.14 -8.95
N ASN A 87 5.73 -10.92 -10.03
CA ASN A 87 6.15 -10.48 -11.37
C ASN A 87 5.29 -9.32 -11.88
N GLY A 88 3.97 -9.44 -11.79
CA GLY A 88 3.05 -8.39 -12.17
C GLY A 88 3.27 -7.10 -11.38
N SER A 89 3.51 -7.23 -10.10
CA SER A 89 3.75 -6.11 -9.20
C SER A 89 5.09 -5.41 -9.49
N LYS A 90 6.17 -6.15 -9.73
CA LYS A 90 7.48 -5.59 -10.11
C LYS A 90 7.41 -4.83 -11.43
N GLU A 91 6.73 -5.39 -12.45
CA GLU A 91 6.55 -4.72 -13.74
C GLU A 91 5.70 -3.45 -13.62
N LEU A 92 4.65 -3.47 -12.80
CA LEU A 92 3.87 -2.27 -12.48
C LEU A 92 4.73 -1.22 -11.79
N GLY A 93 5.58 -1.61 -10.84
CA GLY A 93 6.52 -0.73 -10.18
C GLY A 93 7.52 -0.10 -11.16
N ARG A 94 8.09 -0.89 -12.07
CA ARG A 94 9.01 -0.40 -13.11
C ARG A 94 8.34 0.55 -14.10
N LYS A 95 7.14 0.23 -14.57
CA LYS A 95 6.36 1.14 -15.43
C LYS A 95 6.08 2.45 -14.73
N ARG A 96 5.68 2.42 -13.46
CA ARG A 96 5.41 3.62 -12.66
C ARG A 96 6.63 4.49 -12.43
N SER A 97 7.85 3.92 -12.38
CA SER A 97 9.08 4.72 -12.25
C SER A 97 9.32 5.67 -13.44
N LYS A 98 8.63 5.45 -14.56
CA LYS A 98 8.67 6.32 -15.74
C LYS A 98 7.73 7.53 -15.61
N TYR A 99 6.71 7.45 -14.74
CA TYR A 99 5.73 8.52 -14.56
C TYR A 99 5.98 9.28 -13.26
N GLN A 100 5.68 10.57 -13.26
CA GLN A 100 5.76 11.41 -12.06
C GLN A 100 4.50 11.19 -11.20
N CYS A 101 4.38 10.03 -10.56
CA CYS A 101 3.30 9.75 -9.64
C CYS A 101 3.83 9.38 -8.26
N ALA A 102 3.16 9.88 -7.21
CA ALA A 102 3.38 9.43 -5.86
C ALA A 102 2.49 8.23 -5.56
N ALA A 103 3.01 7.27 -4.80
CA ALA A 103 2.23 6.12 -4.40
C ALA A 103 2.62 5.58 -3.04
N MET A 104 1.64 5.06 -2.33
CA MET A 104 1.81 4.30 -1.09
C MET A 104 1.24 2.90 -1.28
N ILE A 105 2.05 1.89 -0.97
CA ILE A 105 1.67 0.49 -1.13
C ILE A 105 1.89 -0.21 0.21
N ALA A 106 0.84 -0.77 0.79
CA ALA A 106 0.97 -1.71 1.89
C ALA A 106 1.03 -3.12 1.33
N THR A 107 1.96 -3.91 1.81
CA THR A 107 2.12 -5.31 1.42
C THR A 107 2.74 -6.13 2.54
N HIS A 108 2.36 -7.40 2.61
CA HIS A 108 3.04 -8.38 3.46
C HIS A 108 4.14 -9.16 2.70
N ASP A 109 4.28 -8.94 1.40
CA ASP A 109 5.32 -9.59 0.60
C ASP A 109 6.63 -8.81 0.70
N LEU A 110 7.57 -9.37 1.48
CA LEU A 110 8.90 -8.78 1.73
C LEU A 110 9.74 -8.63 0.46
N LYS A 111 9.44 -9.37 -0.60
CA LYS A 111 10.16 -9.24 -1.88
C LYS A 111 9.97 -7.86 -2.53
N TRP A 112 8.88 -7.16 -2.19
CA TRP A 112 8.67 -5.78 -2.62
C TRP A 112 9.71 -4.82 -2.06
N SER A 113 10.28 -5.11 -0.90
CA SER A 113 11.31 -4.27 -0.29
C SER A 113 12.59 -4.19 -1.11
N GLU A 114 12.84 -5.16 -2.01
CA GLU A 114 13.99 -5.15 -2.90
C GLU A 114 13.95 -3.98 -3.90
N MET A 115 12.76 -3.45 -4.19
CA MET A 115 12.62 -2.31 -5.11
C MET A 115 13.31 -1.04 -4.62
N GLU A 116 13.50 -0.86 -3.32
CA GLU A 116 14.30 0.25 -2.79
C GLU A 116 15.76 0.15 -3.21
N LYS A 117 16.30 -1.08 -3.29
CA LYS A 117 17.67 -1.33 -3.79
C LYS A 117 17.79 -1.06 -5.28
N GLU A 118 16.76 -1.40 -6.05
CA GLU A 118 16.71 -1.14 -7.50
C GLU A 118 16.51 0.36 -7.82
N HIS A 119 15.79 1.09 -6.95
CA HIS A 119 15.41 2.49 -7.15
C HIS A 119 15.56 3.34 -5.86
N PRO A 120 16.77 3.50 -5.33
CA PRO A 120 17.00 4.06 -3.98
C PRO A 120 16.58 5.53 -3.81
N GLN A 121 16.43 6.28 -4.91
CA GLN A 121 15.97 7.68 -4.86
C GLN A 121 14.45 7.85 -5.06
N LYS A 122 13.74 6.76 -5.37
CA LYS A 122 12.32 6.82 -5.74
C LYS A 122 11.44 5.92 -4.87
N VAL A 123 11.99 4.87 -4.28
CA VAL A 123 11.28 3.90 -3.47
C VAL A 123 11.88 3.91 -2.07
N PHE A 124 11.01 3.97 -1.06
CA PHE A 124 11.39 4.01 0.34
C PHE A 124 10.57 2.98 1.11
N ASN A 125 11.23 2.05 1.75
CA ASN A 125 10.59 1.10 2.65
C ASN A 125 10.28 1.76 3.99
N LYS A 126 9.07 1.55 4.46
CA LYS A 126 8.57 2.00 5.75
C LYS A 126 7.83 0.86 6.43
N CYS A 127 7.94 0.77 7.75
CA CYS A 127 7.22 -0.22 8.52
C CYS A 127 6.70 0.36 9.84
N PHE A 128 5.77 -0.37 10.43
CA PHE A 128 5.37 -0.19 11.82
C PHE A 128 5.96 -1.36 12.61
N GLU A 129 6.92 -1.06 13.48
CA GLU A 129 7.54 -2.08 14.30
C GLU A 129 6.66 -2.43 15.49
N ILE A 130 6.70 -3.71 15.83
CA ILE A 130 6.06 -4.24 17.02
C ILE A 130 7.16 -4.81 17.91
N ARG A 131 7.23 -4.37 19.16
CA ARG A 131 8.15 -4.90 20.13
C ARG A 131 7.47 -5.94 20.99
N ILE A 132 8.24 -6.92 21.42
CA ILE A 132 7.80 -7.91 22.40
C ILE A 132 8.50 -7.59 23.72
N GLU A 133 7.76 -7.11 24.70
CA GLU A 133 8.25 -6.79 26.03
C GLU A 133 7.37 -7.50 27.07
N ASN A 134 7.99 -8.15 28.05
CA ASN A 134 7.29 -8.90 29.11
C ASN A 134 6.21 -9.89 28.58
N ASN A 135 6.51 -10.57 27.46
CA ASN A 135 5.58 -11.49 26.80
C ASN A 135 4.29 -10.81 26.25
N GLU A 136 4.37 -9.51 25.98
CA GLU A 136 3.28 -8.72 25.37
C GLU A 136 3.75 -8.00 24.12
N LEU A 137 2.81 -7.78 23.18
CA LEU A 137 3.08 -7.00 21.97
C LEU A 137 2.85 -5.51 22.26
N ILE A 138 3.88 -4.71 22.07
CA ILE A 138 3.82 -3.26 22.25
C ILE A 138 3.88 -2.57 20.89
N PHE A 139 2.88 -1.73 20.65
CA PHE A 139 2.72 -0.96 19.43
C PHE A 139 2.94 0.52 19.74
N ASP A 140 3.93 1.14 19.13
CA ASP A 140 4.16 2.59 19.27
C ASP A 140 3.47 3.41 18.18
N TYR A 141 2.90 2.75 17.17
CA TYR A 141 2.21 3.37 16.03
C TYR A 141 3.06 4.39 15.24
N LYS A 142 4.38 4.29 15.32
CA LYS A 142 5.32 5.17 14.62
C LYS A 142 5.80 4.54 13.34
N LEU A 143 5.78 5.32 12.27
CA LEU A 143 6.32 4.91 10.98
C LEU A 143 7.84 5.01 11.00
N SER A 144 8.51 3.87 10.83
CA SER A 144 9.96 3.74 10.82
C SER A 144 10.50 3.45 9.42
N HIS A 145 11.78 3.72 9.19
CA HIS A 145 12.47 3.31 7.97
C HIS A 145 12.76 1.81 7.97
N GLY A 146 12.69 1.21 6.79
CA GLY A 146 13.06 -0.18 6.57
C GLY A 146 11.87 -1.13 6.52
N VAL A 147 12.16 -2.40 6.75
CA VAL A 147 11.23 -3.53 6.66
C VAL A 147 11.11 -4.18 8.02
N THR A 148 9.90 -4.51 8.45
CA THR A 148 9.69 -5.20 9.74
C THR A 148 10.43 -6.53 9.78
N GLN A 149 11.06 -6.81 10.90
CA GLN A 149 11.80 -8.05 11.14
C GLN A 149 11.10 -8.96 12.15
N THR A 150 10.03 -8.48 12.79
CA THR A 150 9.36 -9.18 13.88
C THR A 150 8.28 -10.13 13.37
N MET A 151 8.39 -11.42 13.70
CA MET A 151 7.40 -12.47 13.34
C MET A 151 6.25 -12.51 14.38
N ASN A 152 5.40 -11.51 14.37
CA ASN A 152 4.33 -11.32 15.36
C ASN A 152 3.27 -12.42 15.36
N ALA A 153 2.92 -12.94 14.18
CA ALA A 153 1.91 -13.99 14.04
C ALA A 153 2.33 -15.28 14.76
N THR A 154 3.57 -15.71 14.57
CA THR A 154 4.11 -16.91 15.24
C THR A 154 4.14 -16.73 16.76
N PHE A 155 4.52 -15.53 17.23
CA PHE A 155 4.50 -15.22 18.65
C PHE A 155 3.09 -15.32 19.25
N LEU A 156 2.10 -14.70 18.57
CA LEU A 156 0.70 -14.78 19.03
C LEU A 156 0.16 -16.19 19.01
N MET A 157 0.43 -16.99 17.97
CA MET A 157 0.01 -18.38 17.90
C MET A 157 0.57 -19.20 19.05
N LYS A 158 1.86 -19.00 19.41
CA LYS A 158 2.47 -19.63 20.59
C LYS A 158 1.82 -19.16 21.88
N LYS A 159 1.60 -17.85 22.05
CA LYS A 159 0.97 -17.29 23.26
C LYS A 159 -0.47 -17.81 23.46
N MET A 160 -1.21 -18.02 22.37
CA MET A 160 -2.57 -18.56 22.39
C MET A 160 -2.63 -20.09 22.40
N VAL A 161 -1.47 -20.76 22.49
CA VAL A 161 -1.37 -22.25 22.51
C VAL A 161 -2.02 -22.87 21.25
N ILE A 162 -1.89 -22.21 20.11
CA ILE A 162 -2.36 -22.73 18.83
C ILE A 162 -1.29 -23.63 18.18
N ILE A 163 0.00 -23.32 18.42
CA ILE A 163 1.17 -24.09 17.98
C ILE A 163 2.16 -24.22 19.14
#